data_19b00c7427af74ce69eda93ebe412ea1
#
_entry.id   19b00c7427af74ce69eda93ebe412ea1
#
_cell.length_a   1.000
_cell.length_b   1.000
_cell.length_c   1.000
_cell.angle_alpha   90.00
_cell.angle_beta   90.00
_cell.angle_gamma   90.00
#
_symmetry.space_group_name_H-M   'P 1'
#
loop_
_entity.id
_entity.type
_entity.pdbx_description
1 polymer ?
#
loop_
_entity_poly.entity_id
_entity_poly.type
_entity_poly.pdbx_seq_one_letter_code
_entity_poly.pdbx_strand_id
1 'polypeptide(L)' 'MKVWTDKLNVGDLVLSNKDGKPAIVLDREETARAKYGDIANMRMRFRLHIDGEQGWLDEVKLRALYRLP' A
#
# COMPACT_ATOMS: atom_id res chain seq x y z
N MET A 1 4.86 16.90 -3.05
CA MET A 1 4.54 15.98 -4.14
C MET A 1 3.73 14.81 -3.59
N LYS A 2 2.55 14.60 -4.15
CA LYS A 2 1.69 13.48 -3.72
C LYS A 2 2.04 12.24 -4.51
N VAL A 3 2.26 11.15 -3.82
CA VAL A 3 2.46 9.85 -4.44
C VAL A 3 1.12 9.13 -4.62
N TRP A 4 1.05 8.24 -5.58
CA TRP A 4 -0.22 7.57 -5.91
C TRP A 4 -0.81 6.76 -4.75
N THR A 5 0.01 6.27 -3.83
CA THR A 5 -0.46 5.53 -2.67
C THR A 5 -1.29 6.37 -1.71
N ASP A 6 -1.11 7.68 -1.71
CA ASP A 6 -1.91 8.58 -0.87
C ASP A 6 -3.39 8.58 -1.25
N LYS A 7 -3.70 8.27 -2.50
CA LYS A 7 -5.06 8.22 -3.04
C LYS A 7 -5.63 6.82 -3.15
N LEU A 8 -4.88 5.82 -2.75
CA LEU A 8 -5.30 4.44 -2.87
C LEU A 8 -6.32 4.10 -1.79
N ASN A 9 -7.47 3.57 -2.20
CA ASN A 9 -8.59 3.26 -1.31
C ASN A 9 -8.91 1.78 -1.32
N VAL A 10 -9.64 1.34 -0.30
CA VAL A 10 -10.18 -0.03 -0.25
C VAL A 10 -11.04 -0.27 -1.49
N GLY A 11 -10.81 -1.40 -2.14
CA GLY A 11 -11.50 -1.76 -3.37
C GLY A 11 -10.73 -1.41 -4.65
N ASP A 12 -9.68 -0.60 -4.54
CA ASP A 12 -8.86 -0.25 -5.69
C ASP A 12 -7.98 -1.44 -6.11
N LEU A 13 -7.64 -1.46 -7.39
CA LEU A 13 -6.73 -2.46 -7.94
C LEU A 13 -5.35 -1.88 -8.14
N VAL A 14 -4.34 -2.71 -7.88
CA VAL A 14 -2.95 -2.44 -8.24
C VAL A 14 -2.42 -3.62 -9.04
N LEU A 15 -1.40 -3.38 -9.85
CA LEU A 15 -0.79 -4.41 -10.68
C LEU A 15 0.61 -4.72 -10.18
N SER A 16 0.94 -6.00 -10.10
CA SER A 16 2.29 -6.43 -9.75
C SER A 16 3.28 -6.05 -10.85
N ASN A 17 4.40 -5.45 -10.46
CA ASN A 17 5.47 -5.13 -11.40
C ASN A 17 6.18 -6.38 -11.93
N LYS A 18 6.06 -7.48 -11.20
CA LYS A 18 6.73 -8.73 -11.56
C LYS A 18 6.03 -9.46 -12.70
N ASP A 19 4.70 -9.57 -12.64
CA ASP A 19 3.95 -10.39 -13.58
C ASP A 19 2.68 -9.73 -14.12
N GLY A 20 2.41 -8.50 -13.69
CA GLY A 20 1.21 -7.77 -14.13
C GLY A 20 -0.09 -8.26 -13.54
N LYS A 21 -0.05 -9.18 -12.59
CA LYS A 21 -1.28 -9.69 -11.97
C LYS A 21 -1.92 -8.65 -11.09
N PRO A 22 -3.26 -8.54 -11.10
CA PRO A 22 -3.95 -7.60 -10.26
C PRO A 22 -4.00 -8.05 -8.80
N ALA A 23 -3.96 -7.08 -7.90
CA ALA A 23 -4.23 -7.28 -6.49
C ALA A 23 -5.27 -6.25 -6.05
N ILE A 24 -6.16 -6.64 -5.16
CA ILE A 24 -7.19 -5.73 -4.65
C ILE A 24 -6.82 -5.27 -3.25
N VAL A 25 -7.03 -3.99 -2.99
CA VAL A 25 -6.81 -3.40 -1.66
C VAL A 25 -7.99 -3.79 -0.77
N LEU A 26 -7.71 -4.58 0.26
CA LEU A 26 -8.73 -5.03 1.20
C LEU A 26 -8.86 -4.09 2.40
N ASP A 27 -7.78 -3.47 2.79
CA ASP A 27 -7.77 -2.60 3.96
C ASP A 27 -6.66 -1.57 3.84
N ARG A 28 -6.80 -0.51 4.61
CA ARG A 28 -5.89 0.63 4.61
C ARG A 28 -5.74 1.11 6.05
N GLU A 29 -4.50 1.30 6.48
CA GLU A 29 -4.22 1.68 7.85
C GLU A 29 -3.10 2.70 7.91
N GLU A 30 -3.28 3.74 8.71
CA GLU A 30 -2.23 4.68 9.01
C GLU A 30 -1.44 4.18 10.22
N THR A 31 -0.13 4.06 10.04
CA THR A 31 0.77 3.73 11.14
C THR A 31 1.59 4.95 11.47
N ALA A 32 1.33 5.51 12.64
CA ALA A 32 2.15 6.60 13.16
C ALA A 32 3.36 6.00 13.86
N ARG A 33 4.54 6.22 13.32
CA ARG A 33 5.77 5.98 14.05
C ARG A 33 6.14 7.25 14.80
N ALA A 34 5.45 7.46 15.89
CA ALA A 34 5.73 8.62 16.74
C ALA A 34 6.83 8.32 17.76
N LYS A 35 7.87 7.62 17.37
CA LYS A 35 9.07 7.57 18.21
C LYS A 35 9.68 8.96 18.19
N TYR A 36 9.77 9.57 19.35
CA TYR A 36 10.38 10.90 19.55
C TYR A 36 9.55 12.06 18.99
N GLY A 37 8.23 11.92 18.94
CA GLY A 37 7.38 13.02 18.51
C GLY A 37 7.52 13.41 17.03
N ASP A 38 8.07 12.55 16.22
CA ASP A 38 8.28 12.82 14.82
C ASP A 38 7.04 12.43 14.00
N ILE A 39 6.17 13.39 13.81
CA ILE A 39 4.92 13.22 13.06
C ILE A 39 5.16 13.04 11.56
N ALA A 40 6.36 13.40 11.09
CA ALA A 40 6.70 13.31 9.67
C ALA A 40 6.86 11.87 9.17
N ASN A 41 6.91 10.90 10.08
CA ASN A 41 7.08 9.49 9.74
C ASN A 41 5.78 8.69 9.76
N MET A 42 4.65 9.35 9.56
CA MET A 42 3.39 8.65 9.36
C MET A 42 3.45 7.87 8.04
N ARG A 43 3.26 6.57 8.13
CA ARG A 43 3.24 5.70 6.96
C ARG A 43 1.88 5.03 6.82
N MET A 44 1.46 4.88 5.57
CA MET A 44 0.31 4.07 5.24
C MET A 44 0.77 2.64 5.00
N ARG A 45 -0.05 1.69 5.41
CA ARG A 45 0.10 0.31 5.00
C ARG A 45 -1.21 -0.21 4.44
N PHE A 46 -1.11 -1.16 3.54
CA PHE A 46 -2.25 -1.69 2.82
C PHE A 46 -2.26 -3.20 2.91
N ARG A 47 -3.46 -3.76 3.13
CA ARG A 47 -3.65 -5.19 3.04
C ARG A 47 -4.16 -5.51 1.65
N LEU A 48 -3.44 -6.39 0.96
CA LEU A 48 -3.75 -6.80 -0.40
C LEU A 48 -4.22 -8.25 -0.44
N HIS A 49 -5.10 -8.55 -1.37
CA HIS A 49 -5.51 -9.91 -1.71
C HIS A 49 -4.92 -10.28 -3.07
N ILE A 50 -4.08 -11.30 -3.08
CA ILE A 50 -3.37 -11.78 -4.27
C ILE A 50 -3.51 -13.29 -4.33
N ASP A 51 -4.17 -13.82 -5.37
CA ASP A 51 -4.29 -15.27 -5.62
C ASP A 51 -4.73 -16.07 -4.36
N GLY A 52 -5.69 -15.55 -3.61
CA GLY A 52 -6.18 -16.22 -2.41
C GLY A 52 -5.38 -15.95 -1.15
N GLU A 53 -4.28 -15.24 -1.25
CA GLU A 53 -3.46 -14.87 -0.10
C GLU A 53 -3.67 -13.42 0.29
N GLN A 54 -3.54 -13.14 1.57
CA GLN A 54 -3.64 -11.79 2.11
C GLN A 54 -2.36 -11.42 2.81
N GLY A 55 -1.95 -10.17 2.66
CA GLY A 55 -0.76 -9.70 3.35
C GLY A 55 -0.74 -8.19 3.45
N TRP A 56 -0.05 -7.69 4.47
CA TRP A 56 0.15 -6.27 4.68
C TRP A 56 1.47 -5.82 4.04
N LEU A 57 1.41 -4.69 3.34
CA LEU A 57 2.58 -4.02 2.79
C LEU A 57 2.55 -2.56 3.20
N ASP A 58 3.70 -2.02 3.59
CA ASP A 58 3.80 -0.59 3.78
C ASP A 58 3.82 0.13 2.42
N GLU A 59 3.58 1.44 2.44
CA GLU A 59 3.47 2.21 1.20
C GLU A 59 4.76 2.21 0.37
N VAL A 60 5.93 2.16 1.02
CA VAL A 60 7.21 2.15 0.32
C VAL A 60 7.37 0.85 -0.46
N LYS A 61 7.07 -0.28 0.18
CA LYS A 61 7.12 -1.59 -0.44
C LYS A 61 6.08 -1.74 -1.54
N LEU A 62 4.90 -1.21 -1.30
CA LEU A 62 3.82 -1.24 -2.29
C LEU A 62 4.24 -0.50 -3.57
N ARG A 63 4.81 0.69 -3.44
CA ARG A 63 5.28 1.46 -4.60
C ARG A 63 6.42 0.77 -5.35
N ALA A 64 7.26 0.02 -4.63
CA ALA A 64 8.36 -0.70 -5.24
C ALA A 64 7.90 -1.93 -6.04
N LEU A 65 6.86 -2.60 -5.58
CA LEU A 65 6.42 -3.90 -6.11
C LEU A 65 5.18 -3.82 -7.00
N TYR A 66 4.41 -2.75 -6.91
CA TYR A 66 3.13 -2.58 -7.60
C TYR A 66 3.03 -1.25 -8.30
N ARG A 67 2.07 -1.16 -9.22
CA ARG A 67 1.76 0.08 -9.94
C ARG A 67 0.25 0.19 -10.14
N LEU A 68 -0.19 1.38 -10.46
CA LEU A 68 -1.58 1.57 -10.87
C LEU A 68 -1.83 0.95 -12.25
N PRO A 69 -3.04 0.43 -12.47
CA PRO A 69 -3.41 -0.12 -13.77
C PRO A 69 -3.40 0.92 -14.89
#